data_5b762110111c4d488e04430fb50aa21c
#
_entry.id   5b762110111c4d488e04430fb50aa21c
#
_cell.length_a   1.000
_cell.length_b   1.000
_cell.length_c   1.000
_cell.angle_alpha   90.00
_cell.angle_beta   90.00
_cell.angle_gamma   90.00
#
_symmetry.space_group_name_H-M   'P 1'
#
loop_
_entity.id
_entity.type
_entity.pdbx_description
1 polymer ?
#
loop_
_entity_poly.entity_id
_entity_poly.type
_entity_poly.pdbx_seq_one_letter_code
_entity_poly.pdbx_strand_id
1 'polypeptide(L)'
;TDFSKKTAASPKVRKFARELGVDISKVEGSERLGRVTESDVKSFVAKKSPRNIEKTSKKDEIIELEYPHSEFGQIELKDIPRVKRLSSKYLMNSWINIPHVTNHDEADITELEEFRTSLTDIYTGEKKKITPLAFIVKALTASLKKFPNFNSSIDEIEEGKMTVKKYYHIGIAVDTPHGLMVPKLRNTENKNINLISSELKKISDKCRK
;
A
#
# COMPACT_ATOMS: atom_id res chain seq x y z
N THR A 1 58.82 -18.21 16.60
CA THR A 1 58.57 -16.75 16.68
C THR A 1 57.82 -16.34 15.44
N ASP A 2 56.52 -16.19 15.62
CA ASP A 2 55.55 -15.83 14.58
C ASP A 2 55.68 -14.33 14.27
N PHE A 3 56.39 -14.00 13.18
CA PHE A 3 56.46 -12.64 12.70
C PHE A 3 55.11 -12.25 12.08
N SER A 4 54.23 -11.68 12.91
CA SER A 4 53.03 -11.00 12.47
C SER A 4 53.38 -10.04 11.31
N LYS A 5 52.93 -10.35 10.09
CA LYS A 5 53.09 -9.49 8.91
C LYS A 5 52.46 -8.13 9.22
N LYS A 6 53.27 -7.13 9.55
CA LYS A 6 52.81 -5.75 9.75
C LYS A 6 52.26 -5.24 8.43
N THR A 7 50.95 -5.14 8.35
CA THR A 7 50.22 -4.59 7.18
C THR A 7 50.75 -3.20 6.86
N ALA A 8 51.22 -2.98 5.63
CA ALA A 8 51.75 -1.69 5.21
C ALA A 8 50.64 -0.67 5.04
N ALA A 9 50.58 0.34 5.91
CA ALA A 9 49.60 1.41 5.84
C ALA A 9 50.17 2.71 6.40
N SER A 10 49.74 3.86 5.85
CA SER A 10 50.17 5.17 6.35
C SER A 10 49.54 5.48 7.73
N PRO A 11 50.18 6.36 8.53
CA PRO A 11 49.62 6.77 9.83
C PRO A 11 48.17 7.32 9.72
N LYS A 12 47.87 8.02 8.63
CA LYS A 12 46.54 8.56 8.33
C LYS A 12 45.50 7.45 8.12
N VAL A 13 45.83 6.43 7.35
CA VAL A 13 44.95 5.28 7.09
C VAL A 13 44.75 4.44 8.36
N ARG A 14 45.76 4.29 9.19
CA ARG A 14 45.62 3.62 10.49
C ARG A 14 44.73 4.36 11.46
N LYS A 15 44.76 5.71 11.47
CA LYS A 15 43.86 6.55 12.26
C LYS A 15 42.43 6.37 11.75
N PHE A 16 42.21 6.45 10.45
CA PHE A 16 40.91 6.29 9.79
C PHE A 16 40.30 4.91 10.03
N ALA A 17 41.10 3.83 9.96
CA ALA A 17 40.59 2.49 10.28
C ALA A 17 40.14 2.36 11.75
N ARG A 18 40.88 2.99 12.69
CA ARG A 18 40.50 3.01 14.12
C ARG A 18 39.20 3.79 14.36
N GLU A 19 39.01 4.92 13.68
CA GLU A 19 37.76 5.72 13.77
C GLU A 19 36.57 4.92 13.28
N LEU A 20 36.74 4.03 12.30
CA LEU A 20 35.70 3.14 11.77
C LEU A 20 35.61 1.79 12.50
N GLY A 21 36.38 1.57 13.55
CA GLY A 21 36.37 0.30 14.31
C GLY A 21 36.89 -0.90 13.50
N VAL A 22 37.71 -0.67 12.48
CA VAL A 22 38.25 -1.71 11.60
C VAL A 22 39.68 -2.09 11.99
N ASP A 23 39.89 -3.39 12.15
CA ASP A 23 41.24 -3.93 12.30
C ASP A 23 41.94 -3.96 10.93
N ILE A 24 42.94 -3.10 10.79
CA ILE A 24 43.69 -2.91 9.53
C ILE A 24 44.40 -4.17 9.06
N SER A 25 44.70 -5.11 9.95
CA SER A 25 45.37 -6.37 9.60
C SER A 25 44.48 -7.30 8.76
N LYS A 26 43.17 -7.06 8.79
CA LYS A 26 42.13 -7.83 8.06
C LYS A 26 41.72 -7.20 6.73
N VAL A 27 42.32 -6.04 6.40
CA VAL A 27 42.05 -5.32 5.15
C VAL A 27 43.11 -5.67 4.12
N GLU A 28 42.71 -6.18 2.96
CA GLU A 28 43.59 -6.41 1.83
C GLU A 28 43.94 -5.08 1.15
N GLY A 29 45.24 -4.76 1.05
CA GLY A 29 45.71 -3.53 0.41
C GLY A 29 45.75 -3.67 -1.11
N SER A 30 45.19 -2.70 -1.83
CA SER A 30 45.17 -2.65 -3.30
C SER A 30 46.41 -2.00 -3.93
N GLU A 31 47.22 -1.27 -3.16
CA GLU A 31 48.35 -0.55 -3.67
C GLU A 31 49.64 -1.42 -3.75
N ARG A 32 50.68 -0.90 -4.42
CA ARG A 32 51.93 -1.60 -4.62
C ARG A 32 52.49 -2.18 -3.30
N LEU A 33 52.91 -3.45 -3.32
CA LEU A 33 53.37 -4.21 -2.16
C LEU A 33 52.33 -4.46 -1.06
N GLY A 34 51.03 -4.47 -1.41
CA GLY A 34 49.96 -4.78 -0.46
C GLY A 34 49.68 -3.65 0.55
N ARG A 35 49.98 -2.40 0.20
CA ARG A 35 49.72 -1.25 1.04
C ARG A 35 48.21 -0.94 1.07
N VAL A 36 47.66 -0.78 2.27
CA VAL A 36 46.26 -0.45 2.48
C VAL A 36 46.03 1.05 2.32
N THR A 37 45.02 1.40 1.54
CA THR A 37 44.54 2.78 1.29
C THR A 37 43.25 3.08 2.06
N GLU A 38 42.83 4.36 2.09
CA GLU A 38 41.52 4.75 2.69
C GLU A 38 40.33 4.13 1.93
N SER A 39 40.48 3.93 0.60
CA SER A 39 39.45 3.27 -0.22
C SER A 39 39.29 1.79 0.12
N ASP A 40 40.37 1.11 0.46
CA ASP A 40 40.33 -0.31 0.86
C ASP A 40 39.61 -0.48 2.19
N VAL A 41 39.85 0.43 3.14
CA VAL A 41 39.16 0.45 4.44
C VAL A 41 37.68 0.73 4.24
N LYS A 42 37.28 1.68 3.37
CA LYS A 42 35.87 1.95 3.04
C LYS A 42 35.19 0.75 2.38
N SER A 43 35.86 0.12 1.41
CA SER A 43 35.36 -1.08 0.73
C SER A 43 35.19 -2.26 1.69
N PHE A 44 36.13 -2.42 2.64
CA PHE A 44 36.04 -3.45 3.67
C PHE A 44 34.86 -3.22 4.62
N VAL A 45 34.62 -1.97 5.04
CA VAL A 45 33.46 -1.59 5.84
C VAL A 45 32.17 -1.82 5.05
N ALA A 46 32.15 -1.43 3.78
CA ALA A 46 30.97 -1.66 2.91
C ALA A 46 30.68 -3.16 2.67
N LYS A 47 31.74 -3.99 2.58
CA LYS A 47 31.58 -5.46 2.49
C LYS A 47 31.19 -6.11 3.83
N LYS A 48 31.60 -5.52 4.95
CA LYS A 48 31.37 -6.03 6.31
C LYS A 48 30.15 -5.43 6.99
N SER A 49 29.63 -4.31 6.50
CA SER A 49 28.23 -3.97 6.66
C SER A 49 27.46 -4.84 5.68
N PRO A 50 26.84 -5.92 6.14
CA PRO A 50 25.76 -6.48 5.37
C PRO A 50 24.62 -5.45 5.46
N ARG A 51 24.57 -4.49 4.53
CA ARG A 51 23.29 -4.07 3.98
C ARG A 51 22.80 -5.19 3.06
N ASN A 52 22.92 -6.43 3.50
CA ASN A 52 21.82 -7.33 3.45
C ASN A 52 20.78 -6.75 4.43
N ILE A 53 20.07 -5.74 3.99
CA ILE A 53 18.66 -5.87 4.06
C ILE A 53 18.39 -7.12 3.18
N GLU A 54 18.73 -8.33 3.66
CA GLU A 54 17.80 -9.39 3.54
C GLU A 54 16.49 -8.67 3.85
N LYS A 55 15.66 -8.52 2.82
CA LYS A 55 14.25 -8.61 3.00
C LYS A 55 14.06 -9.97 3.68
N THR A 56 14.39 -10.05 4.96
CA THR A 56 13.66 -10.84 5.88
C THR A 56 12.28 -10.20 5.81
N SER A 57 11.53 -10.55 4.72
CA SER A 57 10.24 -11.03 5.00
C SER A 57 10.50 -12.01 6.16
N LYS A 58 10.42 -11.54 7.39
CA LYS A 58 9.83 -12.34 8.42
C LYS A 58 8.49 -12.69 7.78
N LYS A 59 8.43 -13.81 7.05
CA LYS A 59 7.29 -14.65 7.16
C LYS A 59 7.15 -14.74 8.67
N ASP A 60 6.26 -13.93 9.22
CA ASP A 60 5.64 -14.30 10.46
C ASP A 60 5.33 -15.78 10.20
N GLU A 61 6.07 -16.65 10.87
CA GLU A 61 5.75 -18.05 10.91
C GLU A 61 4.35 -18.05 11.51
N ILE A 62 3.36 -17.96 10.63
CA ILE A 62 2.02 -18.39 10.96
C ILE A 62 2.31 -19.82 11.36
N ILE A 63 2.29 -20.05 12.66
CA ILE A 63 2.31 -21.41 13.20
C ILE A 63 1.09 -22.03 12.52
N GLU A 64 1.33 -22.76 11.43
CA GLU A 64 0.33 -23.61 10.81
C GLU A 64 0.05 -24.68 11.85
N LEU A 65 -0.87 -24.38 12.75
CA LEU A 65 -1.48 -25.39 13.58
C LEU A 65 -2.28 -26.27 12.61
N GLU A 66 -1.62 -27.30 12.11
CA GLU A 66 -2.30 -28.38 11.38
C GLU A 66 -3.24 -29.05 12.36
N TYR A 67 -4.47 -28.56 12.45
CA TYR A 67 -5.53 -29.26 13.17
C TYR A 67 -6.05 -30.37 12.26
N PRO A 68 -5.97 -31.62 12.68
CA PRO A 68 -6.56 -32.73 11.93
C PRO A 68 -8.09 -32.67 12.05
N HIS A 69 -8.70 -31.83 11.24
CA HIS A 69 -10.15 -31.55 11.26
C HIS A 69 -11.00 -32.84 11.18
N SER A 70 -10.49 -33.90 10.52
CA SER A 70 -11.14 -35.19 10.39
C SER A 70 -11.30 -35.92 11.71
N GLU A 71 -10.51 -35.61 12.74
CA GLU A 71 -10.65 -36.21 14.09
C GLU A 71 -11.88 -35.67 14.83
N PHE A 72 -12.38 -34.50 14.44
CA PHE A 72 -13.53 -33.83 15.07
C PHE A 72 -14.87 -34.12 14.38
N GLY A 73 -14.85 -34.71 13.18
CA GLY A 73 -16.07 -35.06 12.46
C GLY A 73 -15.91 -35.08 10.94
N GLN A 74 -17.04 -35.11 10.24
CA GLN A 74 -17.05 -35.10 8.79
C GLN A 74 -16.63 -33.71 8.27
N ILE A 75 -15.76 -33.70 7.29
CA ILE A 75 -15.26 -32.48 6.63
C ILE A 75 -15.67 -32.48 5.16
N GLU A 76 -15.94 -31.29 4.63
CA GLU A 76 -16.15 -31.03 3.21
C GLU A 76 -15.12 -30.01 2.72
N LEU A 77 -14.35 -30.35 1.71
CA LEU A 77 -13.40 -29.45 1.08
C LEU A 77 -14.09 -28.69 -0.04
N LYS A 78 -14.05 -27.35 0.01
CA LYS A 78 -14.60 -26.45 -1.03
C LYS A 78 -13.52 -25.56 -1.61
N ASP A 79 -13.52 -25.44 -2.93
CA ASP A 79 -12.60 -24.52 -3.60
C ASP A 79 -12.93 -23.04 -3.30
N ILE A 80 -11.90 -22.28 -2.97
CA ILE A 80 -12.03 -20.83 -2.77
C ILE A 80 -12.05 -20.13 -4.13
N PRO A 81 -13.08 -19.33 -4.46
CA PRO A 81 -13.14 -18.57 -5.70
C PRO A 81 -11.88 -17.75 -5.93
N ARG A 82 -11.43 -17.68 -7.19
CA ARG A 82 -10.18 -16.99 -7.57
C ARG A 82 -10.12 -15.54 -7.05
N VAL A 83 -11.24 -14.81 -7.10
CA VAL A 83 -11.29 -13.41 -6.63
C VAL A 83 -11.00 -13.34 -5.12
N LYS A 84 -11.62 -14.22 -4.32
CA LYS A 84 -11.39 -14.27 -2.86
C LYS A 84 -9.94 -14.64 -2.54
N ARG A 85 -9.36 -15.61 -3.26
CA ARG A 85 -7.97 -16.05 -3.07
C ARG A 85 -6.96 -14.93 -3.41
N LEU A 86 -7.22 -14.14 -4.46
CA LEU A 86 -6.36 -13.02 -4.82
C LEU A 86 -6.50 -11.84 -3.87
N SER A 87 -7.74 -11.48 -3.50
CA SER A 87 -8.01 -10.34 -2.62
C SER A 87 -7.53 -10.55 -1.18
N SER A 88 -7.60 -11.79 -0.67
CA SER A 88 -7.22 -12.09 0.72
C SER A 88 -5.78 -11.67 1.04
N LYS A 89 -4.84 -11.90 0.10
CA LYS A 89 -3.43 -11.51 0.28
C LYS A 89 -3.26 -10.00 0.41
N TYR A 90 -3.96 -9.22 -0.42
CA TYR A 90 -3.88 -7.76 -0.38
C TYR A 90 -4.60 -7.19 0.86
N LEU A 91 -5.73 -7.77 1.23
CA LEU A 91 -6.47 -7.36 2.43
C LEU A 91 -5.66 -7.64 3.70
N MET A 92 -5.03 -8.81 3.80
CA MET A 92 -4.15 -9.15 4.93
C MET A 92 -2.99 -8.17 5.02
N ASN A 93 -2.33 -7.88 3.89
CA ASN A 93 -1.24 -6.91 3.85
C ASN A 93 -1.68 -5.50 4.30
N SER A 94 -2.87 -5.06 3.86
CA SER A 94 -3.44 -3.78 4.29
C SER A 94 -3.78 -3.78 5.78
N TRP A 95 -4.33 -4.87 6.30
CA TRP A 95 -4.69 -5.02 7.70
C TRP A 95 -3.48 -4.91 8.64
N ILE A 96 -2.37 -5.52 8.26
CA ILE A 96 -1.14 -5.52 9.07
C ILE A 96 -0.40 -4.18 8.98
N ASN A 97 -0.34 -3.57 7.79
CA ASN A 97 0.55 -2.42 7.55
C ASN A 97 -0.13 -1.06 7.67
N ILE A 98 -1.46 -0.98 7.64
CA ILE A 98 -2.17 0.29 7.68
C ILE A 98 -2.91 0.44 9.02
N PRO A 99 -2.53 1.41 9.87
CA PRO A 99 -3.30 1.71 11.07
C PRO A 99 -4.72 2.16 10.69
N HIS A 100 -5.74 1.49 11.24
CA HIS A 100 -7.13 1.78 10.97
C HIS A 100 -7.76 2.55 12.13
N VAL A 101 -8.46 3.64 11.80
CA VAL A 101 -9.27 4.41 12.75
C VAL A 101 -10.70 4.48 12.21
N THR A 102 -11.67 4.19 13.07
CA THR A 102 -13.09 4.26 12.73
C THR A 102 -13.73 5.44 13.44
N ASN A 103 -14.33 6.33 12.66
CA ASN A 103 -15.14 7.43 13.16
C ASN A 103 -16.60 7.18 12.81
N HIS A 104 -17.51 7.49 13.75
CA HIS A 104 -18.95 7.41 13.58
C HIS A 104 -19.52 8.81 13.63
N ASP A 105 -20.42 9.13 12.70
CA ASP A 105 -21.09 10.41 12.63
C ASP A 105 -22.45 10.23 11.96
N GLU A 106 -23.36 11.20 12.16
CA GLU A 106 -24.71 11.18 11.60
C GLU A 106 -24.97 12.50 10.87
N ALA A 107 -25.74 12.44 9.80
CA ALA A 107 -26.15 13.61 9.04
C ALA A 107 -27.62 13.49 8.64
N ASP A 108 -28.40 14.55 8.85
CA ASP A 108 -29.75 14.65 8.32
C ASP A 108 -29.71 14.86 6.81
N ILE A 109 -30.32 13.94 6.08
CA ILE A 109 -30.42 13.96 4.62
C ILE A 109 -31.84 14.21 4.11
N THR A 110 -32.76 14.67 4.95
CA THR A 110 -34.16 14.87 4.61
C THR A 110 -34.35 15.78 3.39
N GLU A 111 -33.75 16.97 3.41
CA GLU A 111 -33.82 17.91 2.29
C GLU A 111 -33.15 17.34 1.01
N LEU A 112 -32.09 16.58 1.15
CA LEU A 112 -31.43 15.92 0.02
C LEU A 112 -32.35 14.88 -0.62
N GLU A 113 -33.08 14.10 0.16
CA GLU A 113 -34.02 13.08 -0.34
C GLU A 113 -35.23 13.71 -0.99
N GLU A 114 -35.80 14.78 -0.43
CA GLU A 114 -36.84 15.57 -1.06
C GLU A 114 -36.39 16.12 -2.41
N PHE A 115 -35.25 16.75 -2.47
CA PHE A 115 -34.65 17.23 -3.71
C PHE A 115 -34.42 16.10 -4.72
N ARG A 116 -33.82 14.99 -4.32
CA ARG A 116 -33.55 13.84 -5.19
C ARG A 116 -34.82 13.26 -5.81
N THR A 117 -35.87 13.13 -5.01
CA THR A 117 -37.16 12.57 -5.46
C THR A 117 -37.97 13.53 -6.33
N SER A 118 -37.73 14.84 -6.19
CA SER A 118 -38.38 15.88 -7.02
C SER A 118 -37.75 15.99 -8.42
N LEU A 119 -36.54 15.42 -8.63
CA LEU A 119 -35.86 15.55 -9.91
C LEU A 119 -36.61 14.86 -11.05
N THR A 120 -36.97 15.68 -12.04
CA THR A 120 -37.61 15.24 -13.29
C THR A 120 -36.74 15.56 -14.49
N ASP A 121 -36.93 14.86 -15.59
CA ASP A 121 -36.33 15.21 -16.86
C ASP A 121 -37.09 16.38 -17.49
N ILE A 122 -36.38 17.44 -17.85
CA ILE A 122 -36.99 18.69 -18.38
C ILE A 122 -37.65 18.43 -19.74
N TYR A 123 -37.19 17.46 -20.50
CA TYR A 123 -37.70 17.18 -21.86
C TYR A 123 -38.79 16.14 -21.88
N THR A 124 -38.70 15.10 -21.00
CA THR A 124 -39.67 14.00 -21.00
C THR A 124 -40.72 14.09 -19.88
N GLY A 125 -40.48 14.92 -18.86
CA GLY A 125 -41.31 15.00 -17.66
C GLY A 125 -41.20 13.76 -16.75
N GLU A 126 -40.38 12.77 -17.11
CA GLU A 126 -40.23 11.55 -16.32
C GLU A 126 -39.33 11.77 -15.11
N LYS A 127 -39.61 11.06 -14.02
CA LYS A 127 -38.78 11.11 -12.81
C LYS A 127 -37.42 10.51 -13.07
N LYS A 128 -36.33 11.28 -12.78
CA LYS A 128 -34.96 10.79 -12.86
C LYS A 128 -34.65 9.85 -11.70
N LYS A 129 -34.33 8.61 -11.99
CA LYS A 129 -33.88 7.62 -10.99
C LYS A 129 -32.42 7.81 -10.64
N ILE A 130 -32.11 8.80 -9.81
CA ILE A 130 -30.78 9.06 -9.29
C ILE A 130 -30.66 8.43 -7.91
N THR A 131 -29.61 7.62 -7.70
CA THR A 131 -29.37 6.99 -6.39
C THR A 131 -28.70 7.97 -5.42
N PRO A 132 -28.96 7.89 -4.09
CA PRO A 132 -28.25 8.70 -3.09
C PRO A 132 -26.74 8.60 -3.21
N LEU A 133 -26.22 7.43 -3.62
CA LEU A 133 -24.79 7.20 -3.81
C LEU A 133 -24.14 8.20 -4.80
N ALA A 134 -24.87 8.66 -5.82
CA ALA A 134 -24.34 9.65 -6.76
C ALA A 134 -24.04 11.00 -6.08
N PHE A 135 -24.88 11.40 -5.13
CA PHE A 135 -24.66 12.60 -4.31
C PHE A 135 -23.48 12.41 -3.35
N ILE A 136 -23.41 11.25 -2.69
CA ILE A 136 -22.30 10.91 -1.79
C ILE A 136 -20.95 10.97 -2.53
N VAL A 137 -20.87 10.40 -3.75
CA VAL A 137 -19.65 10.47 -4.58
C VAL A 137 -19.28 11.92 -4.89
N LYS A 138 -20.27 12.78 -5.17
CA LYS A 138 -20.01 14.19 -5.48
C LYS A 138 -19.56 14.96 -4.23
N ALA A 139 -20.19 14.73 -3.09
CA ALA A 139 -19.81 15.32 -1.80
C ALA A 139 -18.38 14.87 -1.39
N LEU A 140 -18.09 13.57 -1.52
CA LEU A 140 -16.76 13.02 -1.24
C LEU A 140 -15.69 13.68 -2.14
N THR A 141 -15.98 13.83 -3.43
CA THR A 141 -15.06 14.51 -4.35
C THR A 141 -14.77 15.96 -3.94
N ALA A 142 -15.80 16.69 -3.49
CA ALA A 142 -15.65 18.05 -2.99
C ALA A 142 -14.83 18.10 -1.69
N SER A 143 -15.07 17.16 -0.78
CA SER A 143 -14.34 17.03 0.48
C SER A 143 -12.86 16.71 0.25
N LEU A 144 -12.55 15.78 -0.65
CA LEU A 144 -11.15 15.44 -1.00
C LEU A 144 -10.40 16.62 -1.66
N LYS A 145 -11.11 17.50 -2.39
CA LYS A 145 -10.52 18.75 -2.88
C LYS A 145 -10.20 19.73 -1.76
N LYS A 146 -11.09 19.84 -0.78
CA LYS A 146 -10.92 20.74 0.36
C LYS A 146 -9.85 20.24 1.34
N PHE A 147 -9.73 18.91 1.48
CA PHE A 147 -8.81 18.24 2.40
C PHE A 147 -7.88 17.29 1.63
N PRO A 148 -6.87 17.81 0.92
CA PRO A 148 -6.05 17.03 0.00
C PRO A 148 -5.23 15.91 0.67
N ASN A 149 -4.95 16.02 1.97
CA ASN A 149 -4.24 15.00 2.73
C ASN A 149 -5.01 13.65 2.77
N PHE A 150 -6.34 13.68 2.70
CA PHE A 150 -7.15 12.46 2.59
C PHE A 150 -7.06 11.79 1.21
N ASN A 151 -6.59 12.51 0.19
CA ASN A 151 -6.33 11.96 -1.14
C ASN A 151 -4.83 11.78 -1.40
N SER A 152 -4.15 11.22 -0.43
CA SER A 152 -2.70 11.00 -0.46
C SER A 152 -2.33 9.55 -0.16
N SER A 153 -1.08 9.21 -0.39
CA SER A 153 -0.46 7.97 0.08
C SER A 153 0.95 8.26 0.62
N ILE A 154 1.34 7.50 1.62
CA ILE A 154 2.66 7.55 2.22
C ILE A 154 3.37 6.28 1.78
N ASP A 155 4.12 6.39 0.66
CA ASP A 155 4.79 5.25 0.05
C ASP A 155 6.24 5.11 0.57
N GLU A 156 6.83 6.23 1.01
CA GLU A 156 8.23 6.34 1.40
C GLU A 156 8.36 7.07 2.74
N ILE A 157 7.96 6.39 3.82
CA ILE A 157 7.99 6.96 5.19
C ILE A 157 9.41 7.35 5.59
N GLU A 158 10.41 6.53 5.24
CA GLU A 158 11.82 6.77 5.59
C GLU A 158 12.38 8.04 4.94
N GLU A 159 11.85 8.42 3.77
CA GLU A 159 12.23 9.64 3.08
C GLU A 159 11.43 10.87 3.53
N GLY A 160 10.43 10.69 4.39
CA GLY A 160 9.55 11.76 4.87
C GLY A 160 8.67 12.37 3.78
N LYS A 161 8.37 11.62 2.71
CA LYS A 161 7.58 12.10 1.56
C LYS A 161 6.17 11.53 1.55
N MET A 162 5.22 12.37 1.16
CA MET A 162 3.83 12.02 0.96
C MET A 162 3.40 12.37 -0.46
N THR A 163 2.77 11.43 -1.16
CA THR A 163 2.24 11.66 -2.50
C THR A 163 0.81 12.16 -2.44
N VAL A 164 0.58 13.46 -2.70
CA VAL A 164 -0.77 14.05 -2.79
C VAL A 164 -1.30 13.91 -4.20
N LYS A 165 -2.42 13.18 -4.34
CA LYS A 165 -3.02 12.89 -5.64
C LYS A 165 -3.86 14.07 -6.13
N LYS A 166 -3.66 14.50 -7.37
CA LYS A 166 -4.43 15.58 -8.00
C LYS A 166 -5.54 15.06 -8.92
N TYR A 167 -5.84 13.78 -8.86
CA TYR A 167 -6.94 13.12 -9.56
C TYR A 167 -7.90 12.50 -8.55
N TYR A 168 -9.18 12.44 -8.89
CA TYR A 168 -10.24 11.97 -8.00
C TYR A 168 -10.94 10.77 -8.63
N HIS A 169 -10.50 9.59 -8.22
CA HIS A 169 -11.06 8.30 -8.64
C HIS A 169 -11.67 7.61 -7.42
N ILE A 170 -12.97 7.38 -7.46
CA ILE A 170 -13.70 6.80 -6.34
C ILE A 170 -13.96 5.32 -6.63
N GLY A 171 -13.43 4.45 -5.76
CA GLY A 171 -13.74 3.03 -5.78
C GLY A 171 -15.05 2.76 -5.05
N ILE A 172 -15.90 1.93 -5.64
CA ILE A 172 -17.19 1.55 -5.06
C ILE A 172 -17.23 0.05 -4.91
N ALA A 173 -17.36 -0.41 -3.66
CA ALA A 173 -17.44 -1.83 -3.38
C ALA A 173 -18.78 -2.38 -3.83
N VAL A 174 -18.74 -3.43 -4.65
CA VAL A 174 -19.91 -4.16 -5.14
C VAL A 174 -19.76 -5.61 -4.76
N ASP A 175 -20.68 -6.13 -3.99
CA ASP A 175 -20.75 -7.56 -3.68
C ASP A 175 -21.31 -8.34 -4.87
N THR A 176 -20.63 -9.43 -5.21
CA THR A 176 -20.98 -10.30 -6.33
C THR A 176 -20.91 -11.76 -5.91
N PRO A 177 -21.58 -12.69 -6.63
CA PRO A 177 -21.50 -14.12 -6.35
C PRO A 177 -20.06 -14.67 -6.34
N HIS A 178 -19.14 -14.00 -7.06
CA HIS A 178 -17.74 -14.40 -7.17
C HIS A 178 -16.82 -13.75 -6.11
N GLY A 179 -17.34 -12.81 -5.33
CA GLY A 179 -16.62 -12.05 -4.32
C GLY A 179 -16.76 -10.54 -4.49
N LEU A 180 -16.12 -9.79 -3.61
CA LEU A 180 -16.13 -8.34 -3.60
C LEU A 180 -15.31 -7.77 -4.76
N MET A 181 -15.94 -6.95 -5.60
CA MET A 181 -15.28 -6.18 -6.65
C MET A 181 -15.32 -4.69 -6.32
N VAL A 182 -14.24 -3.96 -6.65
CA VAL A 182 -14.16 -2.51 -6.41
C VAL A 182 -13.86 -1.78 -7.73
N PRO A 183 -14.86 -1.64 -8.60
CA PRO A 183 -14.71 -0.83 -9.81
C PRO A 183 -14.45 0.63 -9.47
N LYS A 184 -13.71 1.32 -10.35
CA LYS A 184 -13.30 2.72 -10.17
C LYS A 184 -14.13 3.65 -11.03
N LEU A 185 -14.77 4.63 -10.41
CA LEU A 185 -15.35 5.79 -11.07
C LEU A 185 -14.25 6.83 -11.26
N ARG A 186 -13.81 7.05 -12.49
CA ARG A 186 -12.65 7.92 -12.77
C ARG A 186 -13.07 9.36 -13.00
N ASN A 187 -12.19 10.32 -12.63
CA ASN A 187 -12.34 11.76 -12.89
C ASN A 187 -13.69 12.32 -12.43
N THR A 188 -14.06 11.99 -11.17
CA THR A 188 -15.37 12.39 -10.61
C THR A 188 -15.53 13.91 -10.47
N GLU A 189 -14.41 14.63 -10.41
CA GLU A 189 -14.36 16.09 -10.37
C GLU A 189 -14.97 16.75 -11.61
N ASN A 190 -14.86 16.11 -12.77
CA ASN A 190 -15.32 16.63 -14.06
C ASN A 190 -16.73 16.14 -14.44
N LYS A 191 -17.38 15.36 -13.57
CA LYS A 191 -18.67 14.74 -13.83
C LYS A 191 -19.78 15.41 -13.04
N ASN A 192 -20.91 15.62 -13.68
CA ASN A 192 -22.13 16.01 -13.00
C ASN A 192 -22.84 14.77 -12.39
N ILE A 193 -23.84 15.00 -11.56
CA ILE A 193 -24.57 13.94 -10.84
C ILE A 193 -25.24 12.96 -11.81
N ASN A 194 -25.79 13.42 -12.94
CA ASN A 194 -26.43 12.56 -13.94
C ASN A 194 -25.43 11.60 -14.59
N LEU A 195 -24.22 12.07 -14.95
CA LEU A 195 -23.17 11.23 -15.51
C LEU A 195 -22.68 10.20 -14.48
N ILE A 196 -22.49 10.64 -13.23
CA ILE A 196 -22.13 9.74 -12.13
C ILE A 196 -23.18 8.65 -11.95
N SER A 197 -24.46 9.01 -11.88
CA SER A 197 -25.56 8.06 -11.72
C SER A 197 -25.63 7.05 -12.88
N SER A 198 -25.47 7.50 -14.12
CA SER A 198 -25.49 6.62 -15.29
C SER A 198 -24.30 5.66 -15.32
N GLU A 199 -23.10 6.12 -14.93
CA GLU A 199 -21.91 5.28 -14.81
C GLU A 199 -22.05 4.25 -13.69
N LEU A 200 -22.57 4.66 -12.51
CA LEU A 200 -22.86 3.75 -11.40
C LEU A 200 -23.74 2.59 -11.83
N LYS A 201 -24.81 2.89 -12.57
CA LYS A 201 -25.70 1.85 -13.12
C LYS A 201 -24.95 0.90 -14.06
N LYS A 202 -24.19 1.45 -15.02
CA LYS A 202 -23.37 0.64 -15.96
C LYS A 202 -22.36 -0.26 -15.25
N ILE A 203 -21.73 0.26 -14.20
CA ILE A 203 -20.76 -0.45 -13.38
C ILE A 203 -21.44 -1.60 -12.64
N SER A 204 -22.56 -1.32 -11.95
CA SER A 204 -23.32 -2.32 -11.22
C SER A 204 -23.78 -3.47 -12.14
N ASP A 205 -24.32 -3.14 -13.33
CA ASP A 205 -24.77 -4.12 -14.30
C ASP A 205 -23.62 -5.00 -14.85
N LYS A 206 -22.43 -4.42 -14.98
CA LYS A 206 -21.23 -5.17 -15.42
C LYS A 206 -20.65 -6.09 -14.33
N CYS A 207 -20.73 -5.68 -13.07
CA CYS A 207 -20.21 -6.48 -11.97
C CYS A 207 -21.09 -7.67 -11.61
N ARG A 208 -22.38 -7.62 -11.96
CA ARG A 208 -23.36 -8.69 -11.68
C ARG A 208 -23.45 -9.75 -12.78
N LYS A 209 -22.88 -9.47 -13.96
CA LYS A 209 -22.74 -10.42 -15.08
C LYS A 209 -21.44 -11.22 -14.95
#